data_e55108777b691289dc2a6ce92b9697a7
#
_entry.id   e55108777b691289dc2a6ce92b9697a7
#
_cell.length_a   1.000
_cell.length_b   1.000
_cell.length_c   1.000
_cell.angle_alpha   90.00
_cell.angle_beta   90.00
_cell.angle_gamma   90.00
#
_symmetry.space_group_name_H-M   'P 1'
#
loop_
_entity.id
_entity.type
_entity.pdbx_description
1 polymer ?
#
loop_
_entity_poly.entity_id
_entity_poly.type
_entity_poly.pdbx_seq_one_letter_code
_entity_poly.pdbx_strand_id
1 'polypeptide(L)'
;MGRKRTFIIISTGLILGLSACSSAKRVLGDLTTVRPAALSDSDGTEERRTTIWDAFRSNPSETPVKVNRFIWQASLDVLDFLPIESVDPFSGVIVTGYGTPPGGSKPYRATVYVSDPALDGRTLRVALQTRNGPTSKETMRAVEDAILSRARQLRRDAGFF
;
A
#
# COMPACT_ATOMS: atom_id res chain seq x y z
N MET A 1 -22.98 7.03 47.25
CA MET A 1 -23.67 8.04 46.43
C MET A 1 -23.48 7.66 44.97
N GLY A 2 -24.28 7.02 44.35
CA GLY A 2 -25.57 6.75 43.86
C GLY A 2 -25.98 7.74 42.78
N ARG A 3 -25.84 7.44 41.50
CA ARG A 3 -26.69 8.01 40.45
C ARG A 3 -26.90 7.03 39.31
N LYS A 4 -27.94 6.28 39.44
CA LYS A 4 -28.72 5.62 38.38
C LYS A 4 -29.35 6.68 37.48
N ARG A 5 -29.31 6.53 36.20
CA ARG A 5 -30.21 7.15 35.22
C ARG A 5 -30.18 6.29 33.98
N THR A 6 -31.14 5.57 33.74
CA THR A 6 -32.55 5.69 33.31
C THR A 6 -32.63 5.30 31.83
N PHE A 7 -33.25 4.16 31.62
CA PHE A 7 -33.76 3.64 30.37
C PHE A 7 -34.74 4.61 29.72
N ILE A 8 -34.62 4.85 28.44
CA ILE A 8 -35.74 5.29 27.63
C ILE A 8 -35.88 4.35 26.45
N ILE A 9 -36.90 3.52 26.55
CA ILE A 9 -37.52 2.71 25.50
C ILE A 9 -38.56 3.60 24.81
N ILE A 10 -38.44 3.76 23.50
CA ILE A 10 -39.51 4.20 22.60
C ILE A 10 -39.32 3.37 21.34
N SER A 11 -39.96 2.29 21.14
CA SER A 11 -41.33 1.91 20.81
C SER A 11 -41.90 2.59 19.56
N THR A 12 -42.15 1.74 18.59
CA THR A 12 -43.25 1.75 17.60
C THR A 12 -43.08 2.56 16.33
N GLY A 13 -43.16 1.84 15.19
CA GLY A 13 -43.31 2.42 13.87
C GLY A 13 -43.28 1.39 12.75
N LEU A 14 -44.25 0.44 12.80
CA LEU A 14 -44.61 -0.50 11.74
C LEU A 14 -45.31 0.26 10.62
N ILE A 15 -44.72 0.29 9.42
CA ILE A 15 -45.48 0.65 8.19
C ILE A 15 -45.12 -0.36 7.11
N LEU A 16 -46.10 -1.25 6.88
CA LEU A 16 -46.25 -2.06 5.67
C LEU A 16 -46.55 -1.13 4.50
N GLY A 17 -45.81 -1.27 3.42
CA GLY A 17 -46.14 -0.70 2.13
C GLY A 17 -45.90 -1.73 1.04
N LEU A 18 -46.94 -2.57 0.81
CA LEU A 18 -47.06 -3.34 -0.43
C LEU A 18 -47.36 -2.37 -1.56
N SER A 19 -46.65 -2.44 -2.65
CA SER A 19 -47.22 -2.14 -3.95
C SER A 19 -46.53 -3.00 -5.02
N ALA A 20 -47.34 -3.93 -5.45
CA ALA A 20 -47.17 -4.80 -6.60
C ALA A 20 -47.50 -4.02 -7.88
N CYS A 21 -47.23 -4.72 -8.99
CA CYS A 21 -47.69 -4.45 -10.37
C CYS A 21 -46.74 -3.59 -11.20
N SER A 22 -46.41 -3.98 -12.42
CA SER A 22 -47.18 -4.79 -13.36
C SER A 22 -46.32 -5.22 -14.54
N SER A 23 -46.51 -6.43 -14.91
CA SER A 23 -46.21 -6.96 -16.24
C SER A 23 -46.90 -6.14 -17.31
N ALA A 24 -46.18 -5.65 -18.30
CA ALA A 24 -46.75 -5.26 -19.58
C ALA A 24 -46.04 -6.00 -20.70
N LYS A 25 -46.57 -7.15 -21.04
CA LYS A 25 -46.41 -7.75 -22.36
C LYS A 25 -46.93 -6.74 -23.42
N ARG A 26 -46.10 -6.37 -24.33
CA ARG A 26 -46.57 -5.99 -25.68
C ARG A 26 -45.80 -6.80 -26.69
N VAL A 27 -46.51 -7.82 -27.16
CA VAL A 27 -46.37 -8.46 -28.44
C VAL A 27 -46.89 -7.45 -29.46
N LEU A 28 -46.11 -7.07 -30.39
CA LEU A 28 -46.44 -6.90 -31.81
C LEU A 28 -45.23 -6.33 -32.55
N GLY A 29 -44.85 -7.00 -33.62
CA GLY A 29 -44.45 -6.43 -34.88
C GLY A 29 -43.18 -7.00 -35.42
N ASP A 30 -43.33 -8.18 -36.00
CA ASP A 30 -42.57 -8.71 -37.12
C ASP A 30 -42.29 -7.63 -38.17
N LEU A 31 -41.05 -7.58 -38.65
CA LEU A 31 -40.67 -7.56 -40.06
C LEU A 31 -39.18 -7.14 -40.26
N THR A 32 -38.45 -8.14 -40.74
CA THR A 32 -37.33 -7.99 -41.70
C THR A 32 -36.24 -6.95 -41.42
N THR A 33 -35.11 -7.43 -40.97
CA THR A 33 -33.83 -7.04 -41.59
C THR A 33 -32.77 -8.11 -41.41
N VAL A 34 -32.17 -8.45 -42.46
CA VAL A 34 -31.08 -9.34 -42.77
C VAL A 34 -30.03 -9.38 -41.69
N ARG A 35 -29.82 -10.57 -41.12
CA ARG A 35 -28.76 -10.89 -40.16
C ARG A 35 -27.53 -11.32 -40.96
N PRO A 36 -26.41 -10.59 -40.91
CA PRO A 36 -25.14 -11.19 -41.32
C PRO A 36 -24.72 -12.18 -40.24
N ALA A 37 -24.34 -13.36 -40.66
CA ALA A 37 -23.83 -14.42 -39.80
C ALA A 37 -22.66 -13.95 -38.95
N ALA A 38 -22.89 -13.82 -37.64
CA ALA A 38 -21.83 -13.71 -36.70
C ALA A 38 -21.37 -15.10 -36.30
N LEU A 39 -20.14 -15.40 -36.59
CA LEU A 39 -19.41 -16.55 -36.10
C LEU A 39 -19.46 -16.56 -34.57
N SER A 40 -20.09 -17.62 -34.07
CA SER A 40 -20.02 -18.01 -32.69
C SER A 40 -18.59 -18.53 -32.43
N ASP A 41 -17.80 -17.80 -31.71
CA ASP A 41 -16.66 -18.38 -31.04
C ASP A 41 -16.83 -18.12 -29.54
N SER A 42 -17.29 -19.18 -28.89
CA SER A 42 -17.35 -19.32 -27.45
C SER A 42 -15.99 -19.79 -27.01
N ASP A 43 -15.14 -18.89 -26.54
CA ASP A 43 -14.10 -19.23 -25.61
C ASP A 43 -14.05 -18.16 -24.51
N GLY A 44 -14.36 -18.62 -23.30
CA GLY A 44 -14.52 -17.81 -22.11
C GLY A 44 -13.18 -17.44 -21.50
N THR A 45 -12.53 -16.48 -22.11
CA THR A 45 -11.53 -15.67 -21.45
C THR A 45 -12.04 -14.24 -21.52
N GLU A 46 -12.56 -13.72 -20.41
CA GLU A 46 -12.79 -12.31 -20.26
C GLU A 46 -11.43 -11.60 -20.33
N GLU A 47 -10.90 -11.47 -21.52
CA GLU A 47 -9.91 -10.45 -21.82
C GLU A 47 -10.60 -9.12 -21.51
N ARG A 48 -10.26 -8.57 -20.38
CA ARG A 48 -10.57 -7.20 -20.00
C ARG A 48 -10.06 -6.33 -21.15
N ARG A 49 -10.94 -6.03 -22.10
CA ARG A 49 -10.64 -5.14 -23.21
C ARG A 49 -10.29 -3.79 -22.60
N THR A 50 -8.99 -3.57 -22.46
CA THR A 50 -8.45 -2.27 -22.08
C THR A 50 -8.83 -1.32 -23.21
N THR A 51 -9.90 -0.57 -23.02
CA THR A 51 -10.29 0.47 -23.95
C THR A 51 -9.25 1.59 -23.87
N ILE A 52 -9.00 2.24 -25.02
CA ILE A 52 -8.11 3.42 -25.08
C ILE A 52 -8.48 4.48 -24.03
N TRP A 53 -9.71 4.48 -23.56
CA TRP A 53 -10.20 5.33 -22.49
C TRP A 53 -9.64 4.95 -21.09
N ASP A 54 -9.28 3.69 -20.87
CA ASP A 54 -8.58 3.27 -19.64
C ASP A 54 -7.14 3.75 -19.64
N ALA A 55 -6.50 3.82 -20.80
CA ALA A 55 -5.16 4.40 -20.94
C ALA A 55 -5.15 5.92 -20.63
N PHE A 56 -6.24 6.63 -20.94
CA PHE A 56 -6.39 8.05 -20.60
C PHE A 56 -6.89 8.30 -19.18
N ARG A 57 -7.50 7.29 -18.53
CA ARG A 57 -7.89 7.35 -17.11
C ARG A 57 -6.77 6.93 -16.17
N SER A 58 -5.83 6.15 -16.65
CA SER A 58 -4.60 5.85 -15.93
C SER A 58 -3.79 7.14 -15.92
N ASN A 59 -3.85 7.86 -14.81
CA ASN A 59 -3.05 9.05 -14.61
C ASN A 59 -1.57 8.65 -14.77
N PRO A 60 -0.86 9.07 -15.84
CA PRO A 60 0.52 8.63 -16.07
C PRO A 60 1.50 9.18 -15.03
N SER A 61 1.00 9.96 -14.08
CA SER A 61 1.78 10.58 -13.01
C SER A 61 1.90 9.71 -11.76
N GLU A 62 1.16 8.62 -11.65
CA GLU A 62 1.32 7.66 -10.56
C GLU A 62 2.14 6.46 -11.04
N THR A 63 3.43 6.68 -11.26
CA THR A 63 4.37 5.56 -11.13
C THR A 63 4.25 5.09 -9.69
N PRO A 64 3.65 3.91 -9.41
CA PRO A 64 3.46 3.47 -8.03
C PRO A 64 4.85 3.36 -7.41
N VAL A 65 5.07 4.18 -6.40
CA VAL A 65 6.29 4.10 -5.58
C VAL A 65 6.30 2.71 -4.97
N LYS A 66 7.19 1.86 -5.45
CA LYS A 66 7.25 0.42 -5.10
C LYS A 66 7.83 0.18 -3.71
N VAL A 67 7.98 1.21 -2.89
CA VAL A 67 8.56 1.13 -1.55
C VAL A 67 7.50 1.22 -0.47
N ASN A 68 7.70 0.48 0.63
CA ASN A 68 6.87 0.58 1.81
C ASN A 68 7.13 1.90 2.52
N ARG A 69 6.10 2.76 2.64
CA ARG A 69 6.21 4.09 3.26
C ARG A 69 6.68 4.04 4.72
N PHE A 70 6.28 2.99 5.48
CA PHE A 70 6.65 2.86 6.88
C PHE A 70 8.11 2.42 7.05
N ILE A 71 8.59 1.50 6.19
CA ILE A 71 10.00 1.11 6.16
C ILE A 71 10.87 2.30 5.74
N TRP A 72 10.40 3.04 4.74
CA TRP A 72 11.08 4.24 4.26
C TRP A 72 11.24 5.28 5.36
N GLN A 73 10.14 5.68 6.01
CA GLN A 73 10.16 6.63 7.10
C GLN A 73 11.00 6.13 8.28
N ALA A 74 10.83 4.85 8.65
CA ALA A 74 11.60 4.24 9.73
C ALA A 74 13.11 4.22 9.45
N SER A 75 13.51 4.03 8.18
CA SER A 75 14.92 4.08 7.80
C SER A 75 15.52 5.46 8.03
N LEU A 76 14.78 6.51 7.68
CA LEU A 76 15.20 7.89 7.92
C LEU A 76 15.23 8.23 9.43
N ASP A 77 14.22 7.73 10.19
CA ASP A 77 14.16 7.96 11.65
C ASP A 77 15.30 7.26 12.41
N VAL A 78 15.63 6.01 12.05
CA VAL A 78 16.65 5.21 12.75
C VAL A 78 18.08 5.66 12.38
N LEU A 79 18.26 6.16 11.17
CA LEU A 79 19.56 6.58 10.64
C LEU A 79 19.71 8.10 10.60
N ASP A 80 18.95 8.84 11.40
CA ASP A 80 18.91 10.30 11.45
C ASP A 80 20.28 10.95 11.79
N PHE A 81 21.14 10.21 12.50
CA PHE A 81 22.51 10.62 12.83
C PHE A 81 23.49 10.57 11.64
N LEU A 82 23.05 10.01 10.49
CA LEU A 82 23.83 9.95 9.28
C LEU A 82 23.39 11.04 8.29
N PRO A 83 24.32 11.86 7.77
CA PRO A 83 23.96 12.84 6.75
C PRO A 83 23.49 12.14 5.48
N ILE A 84 22.37 12.57 4.93
CA ILE A 84 21.82 12.03 3.70
C ILE A 84 22.62 12.56 2.52
N GLU A 85 23.14 11.65 1.67
CA GLU A 85 23.82 11.98 0.42
C GLU A 85 22.88 11.88 -0.79
N SER A 86 22.04 10.84 -0.83
CA SER A 86 21.10 10.63 -1.93
C SER A 86 19.88 9.86 -1.44
N VAL A 87 18.72 10.23 -1.96
CA VAL A 87 17.43 9.58 -1.65
C VAL A 87 16.64 9.45 -2.95
N ASP A 88 16.31 8.21 -3.33
CA ASP A 88 15.48 7.93 -4.50
C ASP A 88 14.31 7.01 -4.13
N PRO A 89 13.11 7.55 -3.95
CA PRO A 89 11.92 6.77 -3.61
C PRO A 89 11.46 5.83 -4.73
N PHE A 90 11.84 6.09 -5.99
CA PHE A 90 11.42 5.26 -7.12
C PHE A 90 12.23 3.97 -7.21
N SER A 91 13.53 4.04 -6.99
CA SER A 91 14.39 2.86 -6.88
C SER A 91 14.38 2.23 -5.49
N GLY A 92 13.87 2.94 -4.48
CA GLY A 92 13.86 2.49 -3.10
C GLY A 92 15.21 2.56 -2.39
N VAL A 93 16.10 3.45 -2.82
CA VAL A 93 17.47 3.55 -2.31
C VAL A 93 17.66 4.82 -1.48
N ILE A 94 18.26 4.66 -0.30
CA ILE A 94 18.76 5.76 0.53
C ILE A 94 20.26 5.54 0.71
N VAL A 95 21.06 6.55 0.38
CA VAL A 95 22.50 6.56 0.60
C VAL A 95 22.85 7.66 1.58
N THR A 96 23.60 7.31 2.62
CA THR A 96 24.05 8.25 3.64
C THR A 96 25.56 8.41 3.58
N GLY A 97 26.04 9.54 4.07
CA GLY A 97 27.46 9.76 4.37
C GLY A 97 27.89 9.13 5.70
N TYR A 98 29.11 9.43 6.08
CA TYR A 98 29.65 8.97 7.37
C TYR A 98 29.13 9.82 8.51
N GLY A 99 28.55 9.15 9.51
CA GLY A 99 28.14 9.74 10.78
C GLY A 99 28.43 8.81 11.94
N THR A 100 28.48 9.36 13.16
CA THR A 100 28.74 8.59 14.37
C THR A 100 27.44 8.46 15.15
N PRO A 101 27.01 7.24 15.50
CA PRO A 101 25.78 7.03 16.26
C PRO A 101 25.90 7.62 17.68
N PRO A 102 24.77 8.02 18.30
CA PRO A 102 24.76 8.50 19.67
C PRO A 102 25.38 7.47 20.63
N GLY A 103 26.34 7.91 21.45
CA GLY A 103 27.06 7.03 22.36
C GLY A 103 28.12 6.11 21.74
N GLY A 104 28.27 6.14 20.40
CA GLY A 104 29.29 5.40 19.67
C GLY A 104 30.53 6.24 19.39
N SER A 105 31.65 5.57 19.05
CA SER A 105 32.91 6.24 18.67
C SER A 105 33.30 5.98 17.21
N LYS A 106 32.65 5.03 16.55
CA LYS A 106 32.99 4.63 15.18
C LYS A 106 32.05 5.28 14.18
N PRO A 107 32.58 5.92 13.12
CA PRO A 107 31.73 6.44 12.05
C PRO A 107 31.25 5.31 11.13
N TYR A 108 29.98 5.38 10.78
CA TYR A 108 29.34 4.44 9.84
C TYR A 108 28.78 5.20 8.65
N ARG A 109 28.69 4.53 7.53
CA ARG A 109 27.94 4.91 6.33
C ARG A 109 26.94 3.81 6.02
N ALA A 110 25.72 4.18 5.67
CA ALA A 110 24.67 3.24 5.36
C ALA A 110 24.17 3.39 3.91
N THR A 111 23.81 2.26 3.32
CA THR A 111 22.98 2.21 2.11
C THR A 111 21.80 1.32 2.43
N VAL A 112 20.59 1.87 2.33
CA VAL A 112 19.33 1.17 2.55
C VAL A 112 18.66 0.94 1.22
N TYR A 113 18.13 -0.27 1.02
CA TYR A 113 17.35 -0.64 -0.14
C TYR A 113 16.02 -1.26 0.28
N VAL A 114 14.92 -0.66 -0.18
CA VAL A 114 13.54 -1.13 0.05
C VAL A 114 12.95 -1.56 -1.28
N SER A 115 12.72 -2.84 -1.46
CA SER A 115 12.39 -3.45 -2.77
C SER A 115 10.90 -3.65 -3.03
N ASP A 116 10.03 -3.51 -2.02
CA ASP A 116 8.64 -3.92 -2.14
C ASP A 116 7.72 -3.12 -1.19
N PRO A 117 6.44 -2.89 -1.54
CA PRO A 117 5.46 -2.27 -0.64
C PRO A 117 5.11 -3.07 0.61
N ALA A 118 5.44 -4.37 0.67
CA ALA A 118 5.17 -5.19 1.84
C ALA A 118 6.04 -4.79 3.04
N LEU A 119 5.47 -4.84 4.24
CA LEU A 119 6.21 -4.65 5.49
C LEU A 119 6.80 -6.00 5.94
N ASP A 120 7.82 -6.46 5.25
CA ASP A 120 8.52 -7.72 5.51
C ASP A 120 10.04 -7.48 5.59
N GLY A 121 10.74 -8.30 6.41
CA GLY A 121 12.20 -8.24 6.52
C GLY A 121 12.94 -8.61 5.24
N ARG A 122 12.29 -9.30 4.31
CA ARG A 122 12.89 -9.63 2.99
C ARG A 122 12.94 -8.44 2.04
N THR A 123 12.12 -7.43 2.29
CA THR A 123 12.00 -6.23 1.45
C THR A 123 12.97 -5.14 1.84
N LEU A 124 13.63 -5.29 2.99
CA LEU A 124 14.63 -4.36 3.51
C LEU A 124 16.02 -4.99 3.45
N ARG A 125 16.98 -4.26 2.91
CA ARG A 125 18.40 -4.59 2.95
C ARG A 125 19.18 -3.37 3.38
N VAL A 126 20.10 -3.59 4.34
CA VAL A 126 20.97 -2.53 4.86
C VAL A 126 22.42 -2.95 4.68
N ALA A 127 23.20 -2.14 3.97
CA ALA A 127 24.64 -2.27 3.91
C ALA A 127 25.28 -1.19 4.77
N LEU A 128 26.08 -1.61 5.75
CA LEU A 128 26.83 -0.71 6.63
C LEU A 128 28.33 -0.82 6.38
N GLN A 129 28.97 0.31 6.30
CA GLN A 129 30.41 0.41 6.13
C GLN A 129 31.02 1.31 7.19
N THR A 130 32.17 0.93 7.69
CA THR A 130 33.07 1.79 8.46
C THR A 130 34.19 2.29 7.53
N ARG A 131 35.02 3.23 8.01
CA ARG A 131 36.20 3.67 7.23
C ARG A 131 37.21 2.52 6.96
N ASN A 132 37.15 1.44 7.74
CA ASN A 132 38.05 0.29 7.66
C ASN A 132 37.46 -0.89 6.88
N GLY A 133 36.25 -0.75 6.30
CA GLY A 133 35.59 -1.79 5.54
C GLY A 133 34.16 -2.09 6.00
N PRO A 134 33.55 -3.14 5.46
CA PRO A 134 32.18 -3.51 5.77
C PRO A 134 32.03 -3.93 7.25
N THR A 135 30.87 -3.68 7.80
CA THR A 135 30.51 -4.06 9.16
C THR A 135 30.16 -5.54 9.26
N SER A 136 30.13 -6.09 10.50
CA SER A 136 29.68 -7.46 10.72
C SER A 136 28.21 -7.66 10.32
N LYS A 137 27.86 -8.89 9.92
CA LYS A 137 26.49 -9.24 9.56
C LYS A 137 25.51 -9.06 10.73
N GLU A 138 25.98 -9.24 11.95
CA GLU A 138 25.18 -9.05 13.17
C GLU A 138 24.80 -7.59 13.36
N THR A 139 25.74 -6.68 13.14
CA THR A 139 25.46 -5.23 13.22
C THR A 139 24.47 -4.80 12.14
N MET A 140 24.62 -5.32 10.91
CA MET A 140 23.66 -5.03 9.83
C MET A 140 22.25 -5.53 10.17
N ARG A 141 22.12 -6.76 10.68
CA ARG A 141 20.83 -7.32 11.12
C ARG A 141 20.21 -6.53 12.27
N ALA A 142 21.02 -6.11 13.24
CA ALA A 142 20.52 -5.29 14.35
C ALA A 142 19.89 -3.97 13.86
N VAL A 143 20.49 -3.34 12.86
CA VAL A 143 19.93 -2.13 12.23
C VAL A 143 18.69 -2.44 11.41
N GLU A 144 18.67 -3.53 10.64
CA GLU A 144 17.48 -3.98 9.90
C GLU A 144 16.31 -4.24 10.87
N ASP A 145 16.54 -4.93 11.97
CA ASP A 145 15.55 -5.21 13.01
C ASP A 145 15.04 -3.93 13.69
N ALA A 146 15.91 -2.97 13.94
CA ALA A 146 15.53 -1.66 14.50
C ALA A 146 14.62 -0.90 13.53
N ILE A 147 14.95 -0.87 12.25
CA ILE A 147 14.14 -0.22 11.21
C ILE A 147 12.76 -0.91 11.10
N LEU A 148 12.72 -2.24 11.04
CA LEU A 148 11.46 -2.99 10.95
C LEU A 148 10.59 -2.80 12.21
N SER A 149 11.21 -2.74 13.39
CA SER A 149 10.51 -2.47 14.64
C SER A 149 9.87 -1.07 14.62
N ARG A 150 10.63 -0.07 14.19
CA ARG A 150 10.14 1.31 14.04
C ARG A 150 9.04 1.40 12.99
N ALA A 151 9.19 0.72 11.85
CA ALA A 151 8.17 0.68 10.81
C ALA A 151 6.84 0.07 11.29
N ARG A 152 6.90 -1.01 12.08
CA ARG A 152 5.71 -1.60 12.70
C ARG A 152 5.06 -0.64 13.71
N GLN A 153 5.84 0.12 14.45
CA GLN A 153 5.33 1.15 15.35
C GLN A 153 4.59 2.22 14.55
N LEU A 154 5.24 2.82 13.55
CA LEU A 154 4.63 3.84 12.69
C LEU A 154 3.33 3.35 12.04
N ARG A 155 3.27 2.08 11.62
CA ARG A 155 2.05 1.49 11.06
C ARG A 155 0.91 1.43 12.08
N ARG A 156 1.20 1.02 13.33
CA ARG A 156 0.18 1.01 14.40
C ARG A 156 -0.30 2.41 14.75
N ASP A 157 0.62 3.35 14.86
CA ASP A 157 0.30 4.75 15.19
C ASP A 157 -0.57 5.41 14.11
N ALA A 158 -0.42 4.95 12.86
CA ALA A 158 -1.26 5.36 11.73
C ALA A 158 -2.62 4.62 11.64
N GLY A 159 -2.95 3.73 12.60
CA GLY A 159 -4.23 2.99 12.64
C GLY A 159 -4.34 1.83 11.65
N PHE A 160 -3.22 1.36 11.09
CA PHE A 160 -3.19 0.17 10.22
C PHE A 160 -2.81 -1.07 11.06
N PHE A 161 -3.79 -1.86 11.40
CA PHE A 161 -3.64 -3.12 12.16
C PHE A 161 -3.50 -4.32 11.23
#